data_7147a92f2f60bfcf9792e3698d05c0c7
#
_entry.id   7147a92f2f60bfcf9792e3698d05c0c7
#
_cell.length_a   1.000
_cell.length_b   1.000
_cell.length_c   1.000
_cell.angle_alpha   90.00
_cell.angle_beta   90.00
_cell.angle_gamma   90.00
#
_symmetry.space_group_name_H-M   'P 1'
#
loop_
_entity.id
_entity.type
_entity.pdbx_description
1 polymer ?
#
loop_
_entity_poly.entity_id
_entity_poly.type
_entity_poly.pdbx_seq_one_letter_code
_entity_poly.pdbx_strand_id
1 'polypeptide(L)'
;MSLRSGGPGSLLTPPRSLRTRLVVGVLGLVLIMAAVMSSFSTVSLRHTLMARTDSQLMAAAQRAADKRHDLTQEARKASDEAVQEGTEKPGGQPDGAGGADGDPGKQGVPPGLDAAGQSTGTLTLITAQTSASSSEAAAYIDKDGHYAAISKEDCRLLLSQATEDHPVTVHLHHLGSYRVVATRDEASGSTVITGLSLEGDKALIRTQLLIELAVALLGALVVALAGRAMVRSSLAPLER
;
A
#
# COMPACT_ATOMS: atom_id res chain seq x y z
N MET A 1 -36.50 -49.09 -43.14
CA MET A 1 -36.54 -47.73 -42.56
C MET A 1 -35.27 -47.56 -41.72
N SER A 2 -34.21 -47.05 -42.33
CA SER A 2 -32.84 -47.04 -41.73
C SER A 2 -32.50 -45.61 -41.33
N LEU A 3 -32.37 -45.37 -40.02
CA LEU A 3 -31.98 -44.09 -39.46
C LEU A 3 -30.44 -44.01 -39.42
N ARG A 4 -29.90 -43.16 -40.25
CA ARG A 4 -28.47 -42.87 -40.37
C ARG A 4 -28.11 -41.90 -39.27
N SER A 5 -27.40 -42.40 -38.26
CA SER A 5 -26.78 -41.63 -37.18
C SER A 5 -25.64 -40.78 -37.76
N GLY A 6 -25.82 -39.46 -37.75
CA GLY A 6 -24.79 -38.49 -38.07
C GLY A 6 -23.84 -38.35 -36.92
N GLY A 7 -22.60 -38.79 -37.06
CA GLY A 7 -21.52 -38.57 -36.08
C GLY A 7 -21.11 -37.09 -36.01
N PRO A 8 -20.69 -36.58 -34.83
CA PRO A 8 -20.24 -35.21 -34.68
C PRO A 8 -18.94 -34.99 -35.47
N GLY A 9 -18.99 -33.96 -36.33
CA GLY A 9 -17.85 -33.57 -37.16
C GLY A 9 -16.58 -33.34 -36.34
N SER A 10 -15.61 -34.14 -36.62
CA SER A 10 -14.22 -33.87 -36.18
C SER A 10 -13.77 -32.55 -36.82
N LEU A 11 -13.57 -31.56 -36.00
CA LEU A 11 -12.92 -30.29 -36.39
C LEU A 11 -11.54 -30.65 -36.96
N LEU A 12 -11.49 -30.74 -38.29
CA LEU A 12 -10.24 -30.94 -39.05
C LEU A 12 -9.29 -29.78 -38.75
N THR A 13 -8.40 -29.99 -37.81
CA THR A 13 -7.24 -29.12 -37.64
C THR A 13 -6.43 -29.22 -38.94
N PRO A 14 -6.22 -28.10 -39.68
CA PRO A 14 -5.42 -28.12 -40.89
C PRO A 14 -4.01 -28.65 -40.60
N PRO A 15 -3.42 -29.45 -41.53
CA PRO A 15 -2.08 -30.00 -41.29
C PRO A 15 -1.07 -28.84 -41.17
N ARG A 16 -0.73 -28.54 -39.94
CA ARG A 16 0.32 -27.53 -39.66
C ARG A 16 1.65 -28.09 -40.14
N SER A 17 2.30 -27.42 -41.09
CA SER A 17 3.61 -27.81 -41.56
C SER A 17 4.59 -27.93 -40.38
N LEU A 18 5.57 -28.85 -40.46
CA LEU A 18 6.59 -29.03 -39.43
C LEU A 18 7.25 -27.70 -39.03
N ARG A 19 7.42 -26.77 -39.98
CA ARG A 19 7.93 -25.42 -39.75
C ARG A 19 7.00 -24.59 -38.83
N THR A 20 5.69 -24.65 -39.04
CA THR A 20 4.71 -23.94 -38.16
C THR A 20 4.73 -24.49 -36.75
N ARG A 21 4.87 -25.82 -36.58
CA ARG A 21 5.01 -26.42 -35.26
C ARG A 21 6.27 -25.99 -34.55
N LEU A 22 7.39 -25.89 -35.27
CA LEU A 22 8.66 -25.44 -34.72
C LEU A 22 8.62 -23.97 -34.33
N VAL A 23 8.09 -23.08 -35.19
CA VAL A 23 7.90 -21.65 -34.87
C VAL A 23 6.99 -21.44 -33.69
N VAL A 24 5.84 -22.14 -33.63
CA VAL A 24 4.90 -22.06 -32.49
C VAL A 24 5.54 -22.61 -31.22
N GLY A 25 6.35 -23.69 -31.32
CA GLY A 25 7.05 -24.25 -30.18
C GLY A 25 8.11 -23.29 -29.60
N VAL A 26 8.93 -22.69 -30.48
CA VAL A 26 9.91 -21.68 -30.06
C VAL A 26 9.24 -20.44 -29.46
N LEU A 27 8.16 -19.94 -30.12
CA LEU A 27 7.39 -18.81 -29.60
C LEU A 27 6.78 -19.13 -28.23
N GLY A 28 6.22 -20.33 -28.09
CA GLY A 28 5.66 -20.80 -26.83
C GLY A 28 6.72 -20.85 -25.71
N LEU A 29 7.89 -21.38 -26.03
CA LEU A 29 9.01 -21.44 -25.09
C LEU A 29 9.46 -20.03 -24.65
N VAL A 30 9.61 -19.10 -25.60
CA VAL A 30 9.98 -17.71 -25.30
C VAL A 30 8.94 -17.03 -24.42
N LEU A 31 7.64 -17.22 -24.71
CA LEU A 31 6.57 -16.67 -23.91
C LEU A 31 6.54 -17.25 -22.48
N ILE A 32 6.77 -18.56 -22.33
CA ILE A 32 6.86 -19.20 -21.02
C ILE A 32 8.05 -18.62 -20.23
N MET A 33 9.22 -18.51 -20.85
CA MET A 33 10.39 -17.90 -20.21
C MET A 33 10.13 -16.45 -19.79
N ALA A 34 9.50 -15.67 -20.66
CA ALA A 34 9.12 -14.29 -20.35
C ALA A 34 8.14 -14.23 -19.17
N ALA A 35 7.13 -15.10 -19.15
CA ALA A 35 6.15 -15.17 -18.06
C ALA A 35 6.78 -15.56 -16.71
N VAL A 36 7.73 -16.51 -16.71
CA VAL A 36 8.47 -16.91 -15.50
C VAL A 36 9.32 -15.75 -14.98
N MET A 37 10.07 -15.08 -15.86
CA MET A 37 10.90 -13.93 -15.49
C MET A 37 10.06 -12.77 -14.96
N SER A 38 8.95 -12.45 -15.62
CA SER A 38 8.00 -11.42 -15.18
C SER A 38 7.41 -11.73 -13.82
N SER A 39 6.99 -12.97 -13.59
CA SER A 39 6.44 -13.41 -12.31
C SER A 39 7.47 -13.29 -11.18
N PHE A 40 8.70 -13.71 -11.42
CA PHE A 40 9.80 -13.59 -10.47
C PHE A 40 10.12 -12.12 -10.15
N SER A 41 10.19 -11.27 -11.17
CA SER A 41 10.41 -9.82 -11.02
C SER A 41 9.33 -9.17 -10.15
N THR A 42 8.06 -9.47 -10.43
CA THR A 42 6.92 -8.92 -9.67
C THR A 42 6.92 -9.36 -8.21
N VAL A 43 7.21 -10.64 -7.93
CA VAL A 43 7.29 -11.16 -6.55
C VAL A 43 8.46 -10.51 -5.80
N SER A 44 9.64 -10.42 -6.43
CA SER A 44 10.81 -9.78 -5.85
C SER A 44 10.56 -8.30 -5.54
N LEU A 45 9.93 -7.57 -6.46
CA LEU A 45 9.56 -6.16 -6.27
C LEU A 45 8.59 -6.00 -5.09
N ARG A 46 7.58 -6.85 -4.99
CA ARG A 46 6.64 -6.85 -3.86
C ARG A 46 7.34 -7.01 -2.51
N HIS A 47 8.25 -7.99 -2.42
CA HIS A 47 9.02 -8.20 -1.18
C HIS A 47 9.86 -6.98 -0.81
N THR A 48 10.55 -6.39 -1.79
CA THR A 48 11.38 -5.20 -1.56
C THR A 48 10.54 -3.98 -1.14
N LEU A 49 9.40 -3.76 -1.79
CA LEU A 49 8.49 -2.66 -1.45
C LEU A 49 7.90 -2.84 -0.05
N MET A 50 7.46 -4.04 0.32
CA MET A 50 6.93 -4.30 1.66
C MET A 50 7.99 -4.09 2.75
N ALA A 51 9.21 -4.59 2.56
CA ALA A 51 10.30 -4.37 3.51
C ALA A 51 10.64 -2.88 3.67
N ARG A 52 10.62 -2.13 2.56
CA ARG A 52 10.82 -0.69 2.58
C ARG A 52 9.68 0.04 3.29
N THR A 53 8.43 -0.34 3.03
CA THR A 53 7.26 0.25 3.68
C THR A 53 7.26 -0.06 5.18
N ASP A 54 7.62 -1.28 5.59
CA ASP A 54 7.72 -1.64 7.01
C ASP A 54 8.80 -0.80 7.72
N SER A 55 9.96 -0.59 7.09
CA SER A 55 11.02 0.27 7.68
C SER A 55 10.59 1.75 7.74
N GLN A 56 9.88 2.25 6.73
CA GLN A 56 9.33 3.61 6.74
C GLN A 56 8.23 3.78 7.81
N LEU A 57 7.37 2.77 7.98
CA LEU A 57 6.34 2.74 9.00
C LEU A 57 6.93 2.78 10.41
N MET A 58 7.93 1.96 10.68
CA MET A 58 8.63 1.98 11.96
C MET A 58 9.29 3.34 12.23
N ALA A 59 9.94 3.92 11.22
CA ALA A 59 10.53 5.25 11.34
C ALA A 59 9.46 6.34 11.57
N ALA A 60 8.29 6.23 10.94
CA ALA A 60 7.17 7.15 11.16
C ALA A 60 6.59 7.02 12.57
N ALA A 61 6.40 5.78 13.06
CA ALA A 61 5.95 5.50 14.41
C ALA A 61 6.94 6.03 15.46
N GLN A 62 8.24 5.84 15.23
CA GLN A 62 9.29 6.37 16.10
C GLN A 62 9.23 7.91 16.18
N ARG A 63 9.21 8.61 15.04
CA ARG A 63 9.11 10.09 15.02
C ARG A 63 7.85 10.59 15.74
N ALA A 64 6.74 9.89 15.57
CA ALA A 64 5.51 10.23 16.27
C ALA A 64 5.62 9.99 17.78
N ALA A 65 6.33 8.96 18.21
CA ALA A 65 6.61 8.69 19.63
C ALA A 65 7.53 9.75 20.24
N ASP A 66 8.62 10.10 19.56
CA ASP A 66 9.58 11.11 20.01
C ASP A 66 8.88 12.47 20.19
N LYS A 67 8.09 12.90 19.21
CA LYS A 67 7.32 14.15 19.29
C LYS A 67 6.35 14.17 20.48
N ARG A 68 5.65 13.07 20.73
CA ARG A 68 4.75 12.97 21.91
C ARG A 68 5.51 13.02 23.22
N HIS A 69 6.65 12.35 23.27
CA HIS A 69 7.51 12.38 24.46
C HIS A 69 7.97 13.80 24.77
N ASP A 70 8.42 14.55 23.78
CA ASP A 70 8.82 15.95 23.92
C ASP A 70 7.68 16.82 24.44
N LEU A 71 6.48 16.72 23.83
CA LEU A 71 5.30 17.45 24.28
C LEU A 71 4.90 17.11 25.73
N THR A 72 5.02 15.85 26.11
CA THR A 72 4.74 15.42 27.49
C THR A 72 5.76 15.99 28.48
N GLN A 73 7.04 16.04 28.10
CA GLN A 73 8.07 16.64 28.93
C GLN A 73 7.89 18.16 29.07
N GLU A 74 7.56 18.85 28.00
CA GLU A 74 7.26 20.29 28.02
C GLU A 74 6.09 20.60 28.94
N ALA A 75 4.99 19.82 28.81
CA ALA A 75 3.83 19.96 29.69
C ALA A 75 4.14 19.73 31.17
N ARG A 76 5.00 18.74 31.48
CA ARG A 76 5.45 18.49 32.86
C ARG A 76 6.30 19.63 33.39
N LYS A 77 7.26 20.14 32.62
CA LYS A 77 8.10 21.28 33.00
C LYS A 77 7.26 22.53 33.28
N ALA A 78 6.31 22.84 32.39
CA ALA A 78 5.38 23.95 32.57
C ALA A 78 4.51 23.79 33.83
N SER A 79 4.10 22.56 34.17
CA SER A 79 3.36 22.28 35.39
C SER A 79 4.20 22.47 36.65
N ASP A 80 5.45 22.01 36.61
CA ASP A 80 6.39 22.14 37.74
C ASP A 80 6.76 23.61 37.99
N GLU A 81 7.00 24.40 36.94
CA GLU A 81 7.23 25.84 37.02
C GLU A 81 6.01 26.58 37.59
N ALA A 82 4.79 26.24 37.19
CA ALA A 82 3.56 26.84 37.71
C ALA A 82 3.36 26.53 39.20
N VAL A 83 3.76 25.36 39.67
CA VAL A 83 3.70 24.98 41.09
C VAL A 83 4.77 25.76 41.91
N GLN A 84 5.91 26.04 41.35
CA GLN A 84 6.98 26.82 42.03
C GLN A 84 6.64 28.31 42.14
N GLU A 85 5.91 28.88 41.18
CA GLU A 85 5.53 30.29 41.19
C GLU A 85 4.30 30.59 42.10
N GLY A 86 3.73 29.60 42.79
CA GLY A 86 2.71 29.79 43.80
C GLY A 86 1.39 30.40 43.27
N THR A 87 1.11 30.32 41.98
CA THR A 87 -0.10 30.85 41.37
C THR A 87 -1.21 29.77 41.42
N GLU A 88 -1.97 29.77 42.52
CA GLU A 88 -3.27 29.05 42.56
C GLU A 88 -4.18 29.57 41.45
N LYS A 89 -4.31 28.87 40.35
CA LYS A 89 -5.30 29.12 39.33
C LYS A 89 -6.46 28.18 39.55
N PRO A 90 -7.69 28.73 39.83
CA PRO A 90 -8.84 27.87 40.07
C PRO A 90 -9.22 27.09 38.82
N GLY A 91 -9.36 25.79 38.97
CA GLY A 91 -10.20 24.87 38.24
C GLY A 91 -10.45 25.16 36.75
N GLY A 92 -9.45 24.97 35.90
CA GLY A 92 -9.65 24.82 34.46
C GLY A 92 -9.52 23.35 34.12
N GLN A 93 -10.59 22.75 33.67
CA GLN A 93 -10.65 21.42 33.06
C GLN A 93 -9.60 21.33 31.98
N PRO A 94 -8.81 20.25 31.85
CA PRO A 94 -7.90 20.07 30.75
C PRO A 94 -8.69 19.72 29.50
N ASP A 95 -9.19 20.74 28.82
CA ASP A 95 -9.64 20.62 27.46
C ASP A 95 -8.40 20.30 26.60
N GLY A 96 -8.51 19.20 25.86
CA GLY A 96 -7.50 18.54 25.07
C GLY A 96 -6.32 19.39 24.63
N ALA A 97 -5.12 18.94 24.95
CA ALA A 97 -3.84 19.54 24.62
C ALA A 97 -3.69 19.85 23.13
N GLY A 98 -4.17 21.02 22.70
CA GLY A 98 -3.85 21.65 21.44
C GLY A 98 -2.58 22.46 21.63
N GLY A 99 -1.47 22.05 21.04
CA GLY A 99 -0.26 22.84 20.96
C GLY A 99 -0.54 24.21 20.39
N ALA A 100 -0.05 25.25 21.07
CA ALA A 100 -0.27 26.65 20.75
C ALA A 100 0.60 27.14 19.59
N ASP A 101 0.54 26.51 18.44
CA ASP A 101 0.93 27.08 17.18
C ASP A 101 -0.34 27.25 16.34
N GLY A 102 -0.85 28.49 16.31
CA GLY A 102 -2.18 28.85 15.81
C GLY A 102 -2.39 28.71 14.32
N ASP A 103 -2.12 27.56 13.76
CA ASP A 103 -2.57 27.20 12.42
C ASP A 103 -3.97 26.56 12.54
N PRO A 104 -5.04 27.21 12.03
CA PRO A 104 -6.40 26.70 12.14
C PRO A 104 -6.61 25.33 11.47
N GLY A 105 -5.65 24.86 10.66
CA GLY A 105 -5.66 23.50 10.07
C GLY A 105 -5.24 22.38 11.02
N LYS A 106 -4.71 22.69 12.21
CA LYS A 106 -4.18 21.68 13.15
C LYS A 106 -5.09 21.31 14.31
N GLN A 107 -6.27 21.92 14.42
CA GLN A 107 -7.21 21.59 15.49
C GLN A 107 -7.73 20.16 15.31
N GLY A 108 -7.48 19.29 16.31
CA GLY A 108 -7.92 17.88 16.30
C GLY A 108 -6.96 16.90 15.64
N VAL A 109 -5.76 17.36 15.23
CA VAL A 109 -4.72 16.47 14.71
C VAL A 109 -4.09 15.69 15.86
N PRO A 110 -4.01 14.33 15.77
CA PRO A 110 -3.34 13.54 16.80
C PRO A 110 -1.87 13.95 16.94
N PRO A 111 -1.35 14.14 18.17
CA PRO A 111 0.03 14.46 18.39
C PRO A 111 0.95 13.38 17.81
N GLY A 112 1.94 13.84 17.02
CA GLY A 112 2.88 12.99 16.29
C GLY A 112 2.55 12.80 14.81
N LEU A 113 1.32 13.05 14.37
CA LEU A 113 1.02 13.11 12.93
C LEU A 113 1.63 14.36 12.28
N ASP A 114 1.78 15.43 13.04
CA ASP A 114 2.44 16.69 12.67
C ASP A 114 3.97 16.68 12.85
N ALA A 115 4.55 15.54 13.21
CA ALA A 115 6.00 15.40 13.35
C ALA A 115 6.71 15.65 12.00
N ALA A 116 7.85 16.34 12.06
CA ALA A 116 8.64 16.62 10.87
C ALA A 116 9.03 15.35 10.13
N GLY A 117 8.88 15.34 8.81
CA GLY A 117 9.21 14.19 7.96
C GLY A 117 8.13 13.12 7.85
N GLN A 118 6.91 13.38 8.33
CA GLN A 118 5.75 12.54 7.97
C GLN A 118 5.39 12.74 6.50
N SER A 119 5.06 11.63 5.83
CA SER A 119 4.70 11.64 4.41
C SER A 119 3.18 11.71 4.22
N THR A 120 2.76 12.17 3.04
CA THR A 120 1.36 12.03 2.60
C THR A 120 0.92 10.57 2.67
N GLY A 121 -0.32 10.32 3.05
CA GLY A 121 -0.82 8.97 3.28
C GLY A 121 -0.43 8.38 4.64
N THR A 122 0.24 9.13 5.53
CA THR A 122 0.43 8.70 6.92
C THR A 122 -0.88 8.89 7.69
N LEU A 123 -1.27 7.89 8.47
CA LEU A 123 -2.38 7.99 9.43
C LEU A 123 -1.88 7.76 10.85
N THR A 124 -2.58 8.38 11.80
CA THR A 124 -2.38 8.15 13.25
C THR A 124 -3.73 8.07 13.94
N LEU A 125 -3.90 7.03 14.75
CA LEU A 125 -5.03 6.85 15.67
C LEU A 125 -4.48 6.68 17.06
N ILE A 126 -4.94 7.50 18.01
CA ILE A 126 -4.57 7.42 19.42
C ILE A 126 -5.81 7.10 20.23
N THR A 127 -5.74 6.05 21.02
CA THR A 127 -6.78 5.73 22.00
C THR A 127 -6.19 5.83 23.40
N ALA A 128 -6.72 6.73 24.21
CA ALA A 128 -6.38 6.81 25.63
C ALA A 128 -7.57 6.29 26.43
N GLN A 129 -7.32 5.26 27.24
CA GLN A 129 -8.27 4.80 28.25
C GLN A 129 -7.91 5.44 29.59
N THR A 130 -8.62 6.49 29.94
CA THR A 130 -8.59 7.03 31.31
C THR A 130 -9.77 6.45 32.07
N SER A 131 -9.65 6.30 33.39
CA SER A 131 -10.71 5.70 34.27
C SER A 131 -12.08 6.38 34.17
N ALA A 132 -12.16 7.54 33.53
CA ALA A 132 -13.37 8.34 33.41
C ALA A 132 -13.87 8.57 31.97
N SER A 133 -13.02 8.40 30.95
CA SER A 133 -13.42 8.60 29.56
C SER A 133 -12.44 7.91 28.59
N SER A 134 -12.96 7.40 27.49
CA SER A 134 -12.14 7.01 26.33
C SER A 134 -12.07 8.19 25.38
N SER A 135 -10.87 8.75 25.17
CA SER A 135 -10.65 9.74 24.12
C SER A 135 -10.01 9.05 22.92
N GLU A 136 -10.54 9.34 21.75
CA GLU A 136 -10.05 8.83 20.49
C GLU A 136 -9.74 10.02 19.57
N ALA A 137 -8.51 10.09 19.11
CA ALA A 137 -8.09 11.08 18.13
C ALA A 137 -7.53 10.35 16.90
N ALA A 138 -8.08 10.61 15.73
CA ALA A 138 -7.72 9.91 14.51
C ALA A 138 -7.70 10.87 13.32
N ALA A 139 -6.57 10.94 12.62
CA ALA A 139 -6.44 11.70 11.40
C ALA A 139 -5.41 11.07 10.45
N TYR A 140 -5.44 11.47 9.19
CA TYR A 140 -4.46 11.11 8.19
C TYR A 140 -4.05 12.33 7.37
N ILE A 141 -2.90 12.24 6.70
CA ILE A 141 -2.42 13.25 5.76
C ILE A 141 -2.89 12.85 4.36
N ASP A 142 -3.70 13.69 3.72
CA ASP A 142 -4.18 13.44 2.38
C ASP A 142 -3.08 13.64 1.31
N LYS A 143 -3.43 13.48 0.02
CA LYS A 143 -2.50 13.62 -1.09
C LYS A 143 -1.96 15.05 -1.26
N ASP A 144 -2.72 16.02 -0.79
CA ASP A 144 -2.41 17.44 -0.89
C ASP A 144 -1.67 17.95 0.36
N GLY A 145 -1.45 17.07 1.33
CA GLY A 145 -0.74 17.38 2.57
C GLY A 145 -1.64 17.96 3.68
N HIS A 146 -2.96 17.94 3.52
CA HIS A 146 -3.89 18.39 4.53
C HIS A 146 -4.24 17.27 5.51
N TYR A 147 -4.59 17.65 6.73
CA TYR A 147 -5.08 16.71 7.74
C TYR A 147 -6.57 16.47 7.56
N ALA A 148 -6.96 15.21 7.51
CA ALA A 148 -8.34 14.80 7.39
C ALA A 148 -8.70 13.74 8.44
N ALA A 149 -9.93 13.79 8.94
CA ALA A 149 -10.40 12.84 9.95
C ALA A 149 -10.64 11.46 9.35
N ILE A 150 -10.37 10.42 10.12
CA ILE A 150 -10.66 9.02 9.76
C ILE A 150 -12.10 8.70 10.16
N SER A 151 -12.80 7.91 9.34
CA SER A 151 -14.18 7.49 9.66
C SER A 151 -14.22 6.59 10.90
N LYS A 152 -15.31 6.64 11.66
CA LYS A 152 -15.49 5.78 12.85
C LYS A 152 -15.45 4.29 12.53
N GLU A 153 -15.87 3.90 11.32
CA GLU A 153 -15.83 2.51 10.87
C GLU A 153 -14.38 2.08 10.62
N ASP A 154 -13.59 2.92 9.97
CA ASP A 154 -12.17 2.65 9.71
C ASP A 154 -11.35 2.66 11.00
N CYS A 155 -11.69 3.53 11.98
CA CYS A 155 -11.07 3.51 13.31
C CYS A 155 -11.32 2.16 14.03
N ARG A 156 -12.54 1.63 13.99
CA ARG A 156 -12.85 0.32 14.57
C ARG A 156 -12.09 -0.82 13.89
N LEU A 157 -11.97 -0.77 12.56
CA LEU A 157 -11.18 -1.75 11.82
C LEU A 157 -9.71 -1.69 12.23
N LEU A 158 -9.13 -0.50 12.33
CA LEU A 158 -7.75 -0.30 12.79
C LEU A 158 -7.54 -0.90 14.18
N LEU A 159 -8.42 -0.62 15.13
CA LEU A 159 -8.36 -1.13 16.50
C LEU A 159 -8.49 -2.65 16.58
N SER A 160 -9.27 -3.26 15.68
CA SER A 160 -9.49 -4.71 15.68
C SER A 160 -8.40 -5.50 14.99
N GLN A 161 -7.66 -4.90 14.06
CA GLN A 161 -6.70 -5.61 13.20
C GLN A 161 -5.24 -5.21 13.42
N ALA A 162 -4.98 -4.01 13.98
CA ALA A 162 -3.62 -3.59 14.27
C ALA A 162 -3.01 -4.48 15.37
N THR A 163 -1.76 -4.87 15.14
CA THR A 163 -1.01 -5.74 16.07
C THR A 163 0.15 -4.95 16.67
N GLU A 164 0.44 -5.20 17.94
CA GLU A 164 1.57 -4.59 18.62
C GLU A 164 2.88 -5.08 18.00
N ASP A 165 3.77 -4.13 17.73
CA ASP A 165 5.15 -4.33 17.22
C ASP A 165 5.29 -5.08 15.89
N HIS A 166 4.19 -5.48 15.27
CA HIS A 166 4.22 -6.19 13.99
C HIS A 166 3.37 -5.45 12.95
N PRO A 167 3.98 -5.00 11.83
CA PRO A 167 3.23 -4.39 10.75
C PRO A 167 2.22 -5.35 10.12
N VAL A 168 0.96 -4.94 10.01
CA VAL A 168 -0.10 -5.68 9.34
C VAL A 168 -0.74 -4.84 8.24
N THR A 169 -1.30 -5.50 7.23
CA THR A 169 -2.03 -4.80 6.16
C THR A 169 -3.52 -4.80 6.47
N VAL A 170 -4.11 -3.61 6.60
CA VAL A 170 -5.53 -3.40 6.86
C VAL A 170 -6.16 -2.75 5.63
N HIS A 171 -7.37 -3.18 5.28
CA HIS A 171 -8.13 -2.60 4.17
C HIS A 171 -9.23 -1.71 4.73
N LEU A 172 -9.05 -0.40 4.60
CA LEU A 172 -9.99 0.63 5.05
C LEU A 172 -11.03 0.89 3.96
N HIS A 173 -12.29 1.13 4.33
CA HIS A 173 -13.38 1.28 3.36
C HIS A 173 -13.21 2.52 2.48
N HIS A 174 -12.75 3.63 3.06
CA HIS A 174 -12.66 4.92 2.37
C HIS A 174 -11.24 5.29 1.93
N LEU A 175 -10.21 4.69 2.57
CA LEU A 175 -8.83 5.07 2.39
C LEU A 175 -8.00 4.02 1.62
N GLY A 176 -8.57 2.83 1.37
CA GLY A 176 -7.88 1.75 0.68
C GLY A 176 -6.98 0.92 1.60
N SER A 177 -5.88 0.40 1.08
CA SER A 177 -4.99 -0.47 1.85
C SER A 177 -3.92 0.32 2.56
N TYR A 178 -3.78 0.04 3.84
CA TYR A 178 -2.79 0.62 4.74
C TYR A 178 -1.94 -0.46 5.39
N ARG A 179 -0.66 -0.17 5.54
CA ARG A 179 0.24 -0.93 6.38
C ARG A 179 0.28 -0.24 7.73
N VAL A 180 -0.10 -0.94 8.81
CA VAL A 180 -0.28 -0.34 10.14
C VAL A 180 0.48 -1.12 11.20
N VAL A 181 0.91 -0.41 12.25
CA VAL A 181 1.49 -0.98 13.45
C VAL A 181 0.88 -0.30 14.66
N ALA A 182 0.58 -1.07 15.69
CA ALA A 182 0.18 -0.55 16.99
C ALA A 182 1.42 -0.49 17.89
N THR A 183 1.57 0.62 18.60
CA THR A 183 2.59 0.80 19.64
C THR A 183 1.89 1.23 20.92
N ARG A 184 2.28 0.65 22.05
CA ARG A 184 1.78 1.04 23.35
C ARG A 184 2.70 2.09 23.95
N ASP A 185 2.14 3.20 24.33
CA ASP A 185 2.85 4.24 25.09
C ASP A 185 2.73 3.91 26.58
N GLU A 186 3.81 3.39 27.16
CA GLU A 186 3.85 2.99 28.57
C GLU A 186 3.65 4.18 29.52
N ALA A 187 4.03 5.39 29.10
CA ALA A 187 3.94 6.59 29.94
C ALA A 187 2.50 7.08 30.11
N SER A 188 1.68 6.96 29.09
CA SER A 188 0.29 7.39 29.09
C SER A 188 -0.72 6.21 29.14
N GLY A 189 -0.26 4.96 28.96
CA GLY A 189 -1.12 3.79 28.83
C GLY A 189 -1.96 3.80 27.55
N SER A 190 -1.70 4.72 26.62
CA SER A 190 -2.43 4.85 25.37
C SER A 190 -1.89 3.91 24.29
N THR A 191 -2.79 3.41 23.44
CA THR A 191 -2.41 2.69 22.23
C THR A 191 -2.40 3.65 21.06
N VAL A 192 -1.31 3.64 20.33
CA VAL A 192 -1.10 4.46 19.15
C VAL A 192 -0.95 3.57 17.93
N ILE A 193 -1.81 3.75 16.95
CA ILE A 193 -1.74 3.05 15.68
C ILE A 193 -1.22 4.04 14.65
N THR A 194 -0.09 3.71 14.06
CA THR A 194 0.50 4.46 12.93
C THR A 194 0.36 3.63 11.67
N GLY A 195 0.02 4.27 10.55
CA GLY A 195 -0.14 3.58 9.27
C GLY A 195 0.38 4.38 8.09
N LEU A 196 0.77 3.65 7.03
CA LEU A 196 1.18 4.20 5.74
C LEU A 196 0.31 3.64 4.63
N SER A 197 -0.09 4.50 3.69
CA SER A 197 -0.88 4.11 2.52
C SER A 197 -0.05 3.26 1.55
N LEU A 198 -0.63 2.15 1.08
CA LEU A 198 -0.06 1.28 0.04
C LEU A 198 -0.55 1.63 -1.37
N GLU A 199 -1.35 2.68 -1.52
CA GLU A 199 -1.95 3.02 -2.82
C GLU A 199 -0.90 3.48 -3.84
N GLY A 200 0.15 4.17 -3.40
CA GLY A 200 1.29 4.54 -4.26
C GLY A 200 2.02 3.31 -4.80
N ASP A 201 2.27 2.32 -3.97
CA ASP A 201 2.95 1.07 -4.34
C ASP A 201 2.12 0.26 -5.34
N LYS A 202 0.80 0.21 -5.17
CA LYS A 202 -0.10 -0.45 -6.13
C LYS A 202 -0.10 0.20 -7.50
N ALA A 203 -0.04 1.53 -7.58
CA ALA A 203 0.05 2.26 -8.83
C ALA A 203 1.36 1.92 -9.57
N LEU A 204 2.48 1.85 -8.87
CA LEU A 204 3.77 1.46 -9.44
C LEU A 204 3.74 0.02 -9.98
N ILE A 205 3.22 -0.93 -9.21
CA ILE A 205 3.10 -2.34 -9.64
C ILE A 205 2.22 -2.45 -10.88
N ARG A 206 1.09 -1.75 -10.92
CA ARG A 206 0.19 -1.75 -12.08
C ARG A 206 0.87 -1.20 -13.34
N THR A 207 1.60 -0.11 -13.22
CA THR A 207 2.34 0.48 -14.33
C THR A 207 3.41 -0.48 -14.85
N GLN A 208 4.16 -1.13 -13.95
CA GLN A 208 5.15 -2.15 -14.31
C GLN A 208 4.52 -3.31 -15.09
N LEU A 209 3.40 -3.86 -14.61
CA LEU A 209 2.70 -4.94 -15.29
C LEU A 209 2.19 -4.54 -16.69
N LEU A 210 1.72 -3.30 -16.86
CA LEU A 210 1.29 -2.81 -18.17
C LEU A 210 2.47 -2.69 -19.13
N ILE A 211 3.63 -2.22 -18.69
CA ILE A 211 4.84 -2.14 -19.51
C ILE A 211 5.30 -3.55 -19.93
N GLU A 212 5.36 -4.49 -18.98
CA GLU A 212 5.74 -5.87 -19.27
C GLU A 212 4.81 -6.54 -20.27
N LEU A 213 3.50 -6.34 -20.13
CA LEU A 213 2.50 -6.84 -21.06
C LEU A 213 2.68 -6.24 -22.46
N ALA A 214 2.91 -4.94 -22.56
CA ALA A 214 3.13 -4.26 -23.83
C ALA A 214 4.39 -4.80 -24.54
N VAL A 215 5.48 -4.97 -23.81
CA VAL A 215 6.74 -5.53 -24.35
C VAL A 215 6.54 -6.98 -24.80
N ALA A 216 5.83 -7.80 -24.03
CA ALA A 216 5.54 -9.18 -24.39
C ALA A 216 4.69 -9.27 -25.66
N LEU A 217 3.67 -8.44 -25.80
CA LEU A 217 2.82 -8.39 -27.01
C LEU A 217 3.61 -7.93 -28.24
N LEU A 218 4.43 -6.91 -28.09
CA LEU A 218 5.29 -6.41 -29.16
C LEU A 218 6.28 -7.50 -29.63
N GLY A 219 6.93 -8.17 -28.69
CA GLY A 219 7.83 -9.29 -28.97
C GLY A 219 7.12 -10.43 -29.68
N ALA A 220 5.94 -10.83 -29.24
CA ALA A 220 5.12 -11.86 -29.89
C ALA A 220 4.75 -11.45 -31.32
N LEU A 221 4.39 -10.18 -31.55
CA LEU A 221 4.08 -9.65 -32.88
C LEU A 221 5.28 -9.72 -33.81
N VAL A 222 6.47 -9.29 -33.36
CA VAL A 222 7.71 -9.35 -34.15
C VAL A 222 8.03 -10.78 -34.56
N VAL A 223 7.97 -11.73 -33.61
CA VAL A 223 8.23 -13.15 -33.91
C VAL A 223 7.19 -13.73 -34.87
N ALA A 224 5.93 -13.36 -34.73
CA ALA A 224 4.86 -13.80 -35.63
C ALA A 224 5.07 -13.26 -37.05
N LEU A 225 5.45 -11.99 -37.21
CA LEU A 225 5.76 -11.36 -38.50
C LEU A 225 7.01 -11.96 -39.15
N ALA A 226 8.07 -12.15 -38.37
CA ALA A 226 9.31 -12.79 -38.85
C ALA A 226 9.05 -14.23 -39.32
N GLY A 227 8.30 -15.01 -38.52
CA GLY A 227 7.89 -16.36 -38.89
C GLY A 227 7.07 -16.40 -40.17
N ARG A 228 6.15 -15.45 -40.34
CA ARG A 228 5.34 -15.34 -41.58
C ARG A 228 6.20 -14.93 -42.79
N ALA A 229 7.13 -14.00 -42.64
CA ALA A 229 8.04 -13.57 -43.73
C ALA A 229 8.93 -14.73 -44.17
N MET A 230 9.47 -15.49 -43.22
CA MET A 230 10.33 -16.65 -43.50
C MET A 230 9.59 -17.76 -44.22
N VAL A 231 8.31 -18.00 -43.90
CA VAL A 231 7.47 -18.97 -44.61
C VAL A 231 7.23 -18.50 -46.07
N ARG A 232 6.94 -17.21 -46.27
CA ARG A 232 6.74 -16.66 -47.64
C ARG A 232 7.99 -16.74 -48.51
N SER A 233 9.14 -16.39 -47.97
CA SER A 233 10.41 -16.42 -48.76
C SER A 233 10.86 -17.83 -49.13
N SER A 234 10.47 -18.85 -48.34
CA SER A 234 10.82 -20.25 -48.63
C SER A 234 9.94 -20.91 -49.69
N LEU A 235 8.79 -20.33 -50.04
CA LEU A 235 7.86 -20.87 -51.07
C LEU A 235 7.99 -20.17 -52.42
N ALA A 236 8.73 -19.06 -52.51
CA ALA A 236 8.92 -18.31 -53.74
C ALA A 236 9.71 -19.01 -54.88
N PRO A 237 10.67 -19.96 -54.63
CA PRO A 237 11.44 -20.58 -55.73
C PRO A 237 10.72 -21.74 -56.45
N LEU A 238 9.47 -22.13 -56.12
CA LEU A 238 8.80 -23.26 -56.77
C LEU A 238 7.88 -22.87 -57.92
N GLU A 239 7.79 -21.58 -58.25
CA GLU A 239 7.01 -21.08 -59.40
C GLU A 239 7.84 -20.64 -60.61
N ARG A 240 9.07 -21.17 -60.74
CA ARG A 240 9.86 -21.00 -61.97
C ARG A 240 10.09 -22.34 -62.66
#